data_dec41e95d48cbd4a25a761d0a34e606b
#
_entry.id   dec41e95d48cbd4a25a761d0a34e606b
#
_cell.length_a   1.000
_cell.length_b   1.000
_cell.length_c   1.000
_cell.angle_alpha   90.00
_cell.angle_beta   90.00
_cell.angle_gamma   90.00
#
_symmetry.space_group_name_H-M   'P 1'
#
loop_
_entity.id
_entity.type
_entity.pdbx_description
1 polymer ?
#
loop_
_entity_poly.entity_id
_entity_poly.type
_entity_poly.pdbx_seq_one_letter_code
_entity_poly.pdbx_strand_id
1 'polypeptide(L)'
;MWSTIEKHIQEATDQPFSIKHKVTAVGGDINLCYWISNYHQNYFIKLNDKSHLTHFESEAYALKQIKSSHQINCPDVITIGTTLDKSFIVLSYIPFETPDSNDWYHLGQQLAHMHKNSSHGQFGWQHDNFIGDTLQPNQWQSNWRTFFAEQRIAWQLQLLHEKSIKLGDIDHITQVCHDVLLHHKVKPCLVH
;
A
#
# COMPACT_ATOMS: atom_id res chain seq x y z
N MET A 1 24.60 5.12 -0.20
CA MET A 1 23.28 4.58 0.10
C MET A 1 23.00 4.54 1.61
N TRP A 2 23.63 3.65 2.42
CA TRP A 2 23.27 3.50 3.85
C TRP A 2 23.48 4.77 4.68
N SER A 3 24.59 5.50 4.48
CA SER A 3 24.83 6.78 5.13
C SER A 3 23.78 7.84 4.82
N THR A 4 23.23 7.84 3.61
CA THR A 4 22.11 8.71 3.26
C THR A 4 20.86 8.35 4.03
N ILE A 5 20.56 7.04 4.15
CA ILE A 5 19.40 6.55 4.92
C ILE A 5 19.54 6.90 6.41
N GLU A 6 20.73 6.69 7.00
CA GLU A 6 21.02 7.09 8.38
C GLU A 6 20.74 8.59 8.61
N LYS A 7 21.18 9.43 7.68
CA LYS A 7 20.95 10.87 7.75
C LYS A 7 19.46 11.21 7.70
N HIS A 8 18.69 10.59 6.80
CA HIS A 8 17.24 10.78 6.73
C HIS A 8 16.52 10.33 8.03
N ILE A 9 16.96 9.22 8.64
CA ILE A 9 16.42 8.77 9.93
C ILE A 9 16.72 9.80 11.02
N GLN A 10 17.95 10.30 11.11
CA GLN A 10 18.35 11.30 12.08
C GLN A 10 17.53 12.59 11.93
N GLU A 11 17.37 13.08 10.70
CA GLU A 11 16.59 14.28 10.40
C GLU A 11 15.10 14.11 10.75
N ALA A 12 14.54 12.90 10.51
CA ALA A 12 13.13 12.63 10.78
C ALA A 12 12.82 12.39 12.26
N THR A 13 13.79 11.90 13.04
CA THR A 13 13.59 11.54 14.45
C THR A 13 14.22 12.51 15.43
N ASP A 14 15.03 13.44 14.95
CA ASP A 14 15.88 14.34 15.75
C ASP A 14 16.75 13.57 16.77
N GLN A 15 17.16 12.34 16.38
CA GLN A 15 17.98 11.46 17.21
C GLN A 15 19.18 10.92 16.44
N PRO A 16 20.37 10.79 17.08
CA PRO A 16 21.51 10.15 16.46
C PRO A 16 21.20 8.69 16.08
N PHE A 17 21.47 8.31 14.86
CA PHE A 17 21.30 6.94 14.38
C PHE A 17 22.49 6.54 13.49
N SER A 18 23.07 5.38 13.80
CA SER A 18 24.08 4.73 12.96
C SER A 18 23.85 3.24 12.98
N ILE A 19 23.76 2.62 11.83
CA ILE A 19 23.47 1.19 11.67
C ILE A 19 24.59 0.37 12.29
N LYS A 20 24.25 -0.47 13.29
CA LYS A 20 25.13 -1.46 13.92
C LYS A 20 24.80 -2.87 13.50
N HIS A 21 23.51 -3.13 13.25
CA HIS A 21 23.02 -4.39 12.73
C HIS A 21 22.15 -4.16 11.51
N LYS A 22 22.29 -5.07 10.55
CA LYS A 22 21.48 -5.07 9.34
C LYS A 22 21.24 -6.53 8.93
N VAL A 23 19.99 -6.90 8.84
CA VAL A 23 19.56 -8.25 8.45
C VAL A 23 18.57 -8.13 7.30
N THR A 24 18.74 -8.94 6.28
CA THR A 24 17.76 -9.04 5.18
C THR A 24 16.49 -9.68 5.74
N ALA A 25 15.36 -8.99 5.56
CA ALA A 25 14.07 -9.54 5.92
C ALA A 25 13.52 -10.36 4.73
N VAL A 26 13.04 -11.56 5.03
CA VAL A 26 12.39 -12.43 4.04
C VAL A 26 10.93 -12.00 3.91
N GLY A 27 10.48 -11.81 2.68
CA GLY A 27 9.09 -11.46 2.36
C GLY A 27 8.99 -10.23 1.46
N GLY A 28 8.26 -10.36 0.38
CA GLY A 28 8.06 -9.33 -0.67
C GLY A 28 8.90 -9.60 -1.90
N ASP A 29 8.21 -9.85 -3.02
CA ASP A 29 8.85 -10.21 -4.30
C ASP A 29 9.38 -8.97 -5.07
N ILE A 30 8.99 -7.76 -4.64
CA ILE A 30 9.22 -6.52 -5.39
C ILE A 30 10.35 -5.68 -4.77
N ASN A 31 10.43 -5.62 -3.45
CA ASN A 31 11.36 -4.77 -2.72
C ASN A 31 12.43 -5.57 -1.97
N LEU A 32 13.63 -5.02 -1.90
CA LEU A 32 14.65 -5.50 -0.98
C LEU A 32 14.32 -4.97 0.43
N CYS A 33 14.05 -5.87 1.35
CA CYS A 33 13.66 -5.52 2.72
C CYS A 33 14.78 -5.79 3.72
N TYR A 34 14.92 -4.89 4.69
CA TYR A 34 15.91 -5.00 5.76
C TYR A 34 15.34 -4.61 7.11
N TRP A 35 15.73 -5.32 8.12
CA TRP A 35 15.72 -4.84 9.50
C TRP A 35 17.07 -4.21 9.82
N ILE A 36 17.06 -3.01 10.39
CA ILE A 36 18.26 -2.31 10.84
C ILE A 36 18.13 -1.88 12.30
N SER A 37 19.25 -1.84 13.01
CA SER A 37 19.28 -1.44 14.42
C SER A 37 20.58 -0.73 14.78
N ASN A 38 20.48 0.19 15.77
CA ASN A 38 21.63 0.76 16.48
C ASN A 38 21.73 0.24 17.93
N TYR A 39 21.07 -0.89 18.26
CA TYR A 39 20.84 -1.51 19.57
C TYR A 39 19.72 -0.87 20.41
N HIS A 40 19.40 0.41 20.19
CA HIS A 40 18.36 1.11 20.93
C HIS A 40 17.11 1.36 20.09
N GLN A 41 17.31 1.59 18.81
CA GLN A 41 16.25 1.88 17.84
C GLN A 41 16.28 0.82 16.73
N ASN A 42 15.10 0.39 16.31
CA ASN A 42 14.90 -0.61 15.28
C ASN A 42 13.99 -0.07 14.19
N TYR A 43 14.35 -0.28 12.94
CA TYR A 43 13.56 0.13 11.78
C TYR A 43 13.47 -0.98 10.76
N PHE A 44 12.37 -0.96 10.02
CA PHE A 44 12.19 -1.78 8.84
C PHE A 44 12.33 -0.90 7.60
N ILE A 45 13.12 -1.35 6.63
CA ILE A 45 13.39 -0.61 5.40
C ILE A 45 12.98 -1.44 4.21
N LYS A 46 12.29 -0.79 3.27
CA LYS A 46 12.13 -1.29 1.91
C LYS A 46 12.97 -0.44 0.97
N LEU A 47 13.67 -1.10 0.06
CA LEU A 47 14.50 -0.49 -0.99
C LEU A 47 14.04 -0.96 -2.35
N ASN A 48 14.05 -0.06 -3.31
CA ASN A 48 13.83 -0.37 -4.72
C ASN A 48 14.64 0.60 -5.60
N ASP A 49 14.53 0.46 -6.91
CA ASP A 49 15.15 1.41 -7.83
C ASP A 49 14.57 2.81 -7.64
N LYS A 50 15.34 3.83 -7.97
CA LYS A 50 14.96 5.23 -7.73
C LYS A 50 13.63 5.61 -8.39
N SER A 51 13.30 4.99 -9.53
CA SER A 51 12.02 5.18 -10.23
C SER A 51 10.79 4.75 -9.42
N HIS A 52 10.96 3.92 -8.38
CA HIS A 52 9.88 3.44 -7.52
C HIS A 52 9.58 4.37 -6.32
N LEU A 53 10.09 5.59 -6.29
CA LEU A 53 9.81 6.54 -5.21
C LEU A 53 8.30 6.76 -5.02
N THR A 54 7.57 6.91 -6.11
CA THR A 54 6.10 7.09 -6.09
C THR A 54 5.33 5.93 -5.47
N HIS A 55 5.86 4.69 -5.56
CA HIS A 55 5.30 3.53 -4.88
C HIS A 55 5.42 3.68 -3.36
N PHE A 56 6.57 4.12 -2.86
CA PHE A 56 6.78 4.36 -1.44
C PHE A 56 5.99 5.57 -0.92
N GLU A 57 5.82 6.61 -1.72
CA GLU A 57 4.95 7.75 -1.39
C GLU A 57 3.49 7.29 -1.25
N SER A 58 3.02 6.44 -2.18
CA SER A 58 1.69 5.85 -2.14
C SER A 58 1.52 4.93 -0.92
N GLU A 59 2.48 4.08 -0.61
CA GLU A 59 2.48 3.22 0.58
C GLU A 59 2.43 4.06 1.86
N ALA A 60 3.25 5.09 1.95
CA ALA A 60 3.28 5.97 3.11
C ALA A 60 1.95 6.71 3.32
N TYR A 61 1.33 7.16 2.23
CA TYR A 61 0.01 7.77 2.31
C TYR A 61 -1.04 6.76 2.82
N ALA A 62 -1.05 5.54 2.28
CA ALA A 62 -1.96 4.48 2.70
C ALA A 62 -1.79 4.13 4.20
N LEU A 63 -0.56 3.95 4.66
CA LEU A 63 -0.27 3.67 6.07
C LEU A 63 -0.76 4.81 7.00
N LYS A 64 -0.60 6.07 6.59
CA LYS A 64 -1.13 7.22 7.35
C LYS A 64 -2.65 7.20 7.42
N GLN A 65 -3.35 6.84 6.33
CA GLN A 65 -4.81 6.73 6.32
C GLN A 65 -5.30 5.57 7.21
N ILE A 66 -4.65 4.41 7.13
CA ILE A 66 -4.95 3.27 8.01
C ILE A 66 -4.76 3.66 9.48
N LYS A 67 -3.64 4.30 9.80
CA LYS A 67 -3.35 4.76 11.17
C LYS A 67 -4.37 5.78 11.67
N SER A 68 -4.80 6.71 10.82
CA SER A 68 -5.80 7.73 11.17
C SER A 68 -7.18 7.14 11.45
N SER A 69 -7.46 5.92 11.02
CA SER A 69 -8.70 5.20 11.35
C SER A 69 -8.78 4.81 12.83
N HIS A 70 -7.65 4.69 13.51
CA HIS A 70 -7.51 4.20 14.90
C HIS A 70 -8.14 2.82 15.14
N GLN A 71 -8.36 2.04 14.10
CA GLN A 71 -9.03 0.73 14.20
C GLN A 71 -8.05 -0.44 14.11
N ILE A 72 -6.94 -0.26 13.40
CA ILE A 72 -5.94 -1.29 13.18
C ILE A 72 -4.54 -0.71 13.34
N ASN A 73 -3.66 -1.46 13.98
CA ASN A 73 -2.27 -1.07 14.13
C ASN A 73 -1.50 -1.32 12.82
N CYS A 74 -0.72 -0.35 12.43
CA CYS A 74 0.21 -0.45 11.31
C CYS A 74 1.53 0.25 11.65
N PRO A 75 2.63 -0.02 10.94
CA PRO A 75 3.90 0.64 11.22
C PRO A 75 3.83 2.14 10.95
N ASP A 76 4.59 2.91 11.72
CA ASP A 76 4.81 4.32 11.49
C ASP A 76 5.75 4.51 10.30
N VAL A 77 5.41 5.46 9.44
CA VAL A 77 6.33 5.94 8.42
C VAL A 77 7.30 6.93 9.06
N ILE A 78 8.57 6.56 9.14
CA ILE A 78 9.63 7.41 9.70
C ILE A 78 10.09 8.41 8.65
N THR A 79 10.49 7.93 7.48
CA THR A 79 10.93 8.77 6.37
C THR A 79 10.86 8.03 5.05
N ILE A 80 10.81 8.81 3.95
CA ILE A 80 10.91 8.34 2.58
C ILE A 80 12.02 9.15 1.92
N GLY A 81 12.73 8.56 0.99
CA GLY A 81 13.74 9.30 0.27
C GLY A 81 14.38 8.53 -0.88
N THR A 82 15.39 9.18 -1.44
CA THR A 82 16.21 8.58 -2.49
C THR A 82 17.69 8.68 -2.15
N THR A 83 18.43 7.74 -2.66
CA THR A 83 19.89 7.79 -2.77
C THR A 83 20.27 8.09 -4.23
N LEU A 84 21.53 7.88 -4.61
CA LEU A 84 21.95 8.08 -5.99
C LEU A 84 21.13 7.23 -6.98
N ASP A 85 20.90 5.96 -6.65
CA ASP A 85 20.34 4.91 -7.51
C ASP A 85 19.10 4.22 -6.94
N LYS A 86 18.80 4.41 -5.66
CA LYS A 86 17.68 3.73 -4.97
C LYS A 86 16.70 4.72 -4.37
N SER A 87 15.44 4.30 -4.26
CA SER A 87 14.42 4.86 -3.39
C SER A 87 14.25 3.98 -2.15
N PHE A 88 13.72 4.54 -1.07
CA PHE A 88 13.48 3.82 0.16
C PHE A 88 12.31 4.39 0.97
N ILE A 89 11.69 3.52 1.75
CA ILE A 89 10.83 3.87 2.86
C ILE A 89 11.37 3.25 4.14
N VAL A 90 11.41 4.04 5.21
CA VAL A 90 11.78 3.60 6.55
C VAL A 90 10.53 3.57 7.41
N LEU A 91 10.26 2.44 8.01
CA LEU A 91 9.10 2.19 8.87
C LEU A 91 9.56 1.85 10.29
N SER A 92 8.70 2.08 11.28
CA SER A 92 8.91 1.51 12.61
C SER A 92 8.95 -0.01 12.52
N TYR A 93 9.84 -0.63 13.28
CA TYR A 93 9.95 -2.08 13.31
C TYR A 93 8.85 -2.71 14.16
N ILE A 94 8.17 -3.68 13.59
CA ILE A 94 7.21 -4.53 14.29
C ILE A 94 7.81 -5.94 14.34
N PRO A 95 8.06 -6.51 15.53
CA PRO A 95 8.53 -7.89 15.64
C PRO A 95 7.51 -8.86 15.03
N PHE A 96 8.01 -9.82 14.24
CA PHE A 96 7.17 -10.87 13.70
C PHE A 96 7.04 -12.02 14.71
N GLU A 97 5.80 -12.40 14.98
CA GLU A 97 5.45 -13.57 15.78
C GLU A 97 4.55 -14.49 14.94
N THR A 98 4.48 -15.75 15.29
CA THR A 98 3.56 -16.68 14.63
C THR A 98 2.15 -16.45 15.16
N PRO A 99 1.20 -16.00 14.33
CA PRO A 99 -0.15 -15.71 14.79
C PRO A 99 -0.91 -17.01 15.12
N ASP A 100 -1.75 -16.95 16.15
CA ASP A 100 -2.73 -17.98 16.46
C ASP A 100 -4.12 -17.68 15.86
N SER A 101 -5.08 -18.55 16.12
CA SER A 101 -6.46 -18.38 15.61
C SER A 101 -7.17 -17.16 16.19
N ASN A 102 -6.80 -16.73 17.40
CA ASN A 102 -7.39 -15.58 18.06
C ASN A 102 -6.83 -14.27 17.46
N ASP A 103 -5.55 -14.25 17.09
CA ASP A 103 -4.93 -13.12 16.40
C ASP A 103 -5.62 -12.88 15.05
N TRP A 104 -5.87 -13.94 14.27
CA TRP A 104 -6.61 -13.84 13.00
C TRP A 104 -8.04 -13.33 13.18
N TYR A 105 -8.72 -13.78 14.24
CA TYR A 105 -10.05 -13.31 14.57
C TYR A 105 -10.05 -11.80 14.90
N HIS A 106 -9.13 -11.37 15.75
CA HIS A 106 -8.98 -9.96 16.12
C HIS A 106 -8.62 -9.08 14.91
N LEU A 107 -7.69 -9.52 14.06
CA LEU A 107 -7.36 -8.83 12.83
C LEU A 107 -8.60 -8.64 11.94
N GLY A 108 -9.39 -9.70 11.77
CA GLY A 108 -10.64 -9.63 11.00
C GLY A 108 -11.66 -8.64 11.59
N GLN A 109 -11.78 -8.60 12.93
CA GLN A 109 -12.63 -7.62 13.60
C GLN A 109 -12.13 -6.18 13.38
N GLN A 110 -10.85 -5.93 13.58
CA GLN A 110 -10.24 -4.61 13.39
C GLN A 110 -10.42 -4.12 11.95
N LEU A 111 -10.18 -4.98 10.97
CA LEU A 111 -10.38 -4.69 9.56
C LEU A 111 -11.84 -4.34 9.24
N ALA A 112 -12.79 -5.12 9.79
CA ALA A 112 -14.21 -4.84 9.63
C ALA A 112 -14.62 -3.50 10.26
N HIS A 113 -14.07 -3.17 11.43
CA HIS A 113 -14.28 -1.88 12.10
C HIS A 113 -13.71 -0.72 11.26
N MET A 114 -12.51 -0.87 10.71
CA MET A 114 -11.91 0.12 9.82
C MET A 114 -12.81 0.40 8.61
N HIS A 115 -13.28 -0.64 7.93
CA HIS A 115 -14.18 -0.50 6.78
C HIS A 115 -15.52 0.16 7.14
N LYS A 116 -16.08 -0.11 8.33
CA LYS A 116 -17.35 0.48 8.76
C LYS A 116 -17.25 1.94 9.17
N ASN A 117 -16.12 2.33 9.75
CA ASN A 117 -15.96 3.63 10.42
C ASN A 117 -15.12 4.63 9.64
N SER A 118 -14.52 4.22 8.52
CA SER A 118 -13.67 5.07 7.70
C SER A 118 -14.26 5.17 6.29
N SER A 119 -14.93 6.27 5.99
CA SER A 119 -15.53 6.49 4.68
C SER A 119 -15.36 7.93 4.24
N HIS A 120 -14.99 8.13 2.99
CA HIS A 120 -14.96 9.43 2.32
C HIS A 120 -16.26 9.76 1.58
N GLY A 121 -17.30 8.91 1.71
CA GLY A 121 -18.59 9.11 1.05
C GLY A 121 -18.61 8.72 -0.44
N GLN A 122 -17.48 8.37 -1.00
CA GLN A 122 -17.30 7.91 -2.38
C GLN A 122 -16.37 6.71 -2.44
N PHE A 123 -16.40 5.99 -3.57
CA PHE A 123 -15.48 4.91 -3.90
C PHE A 123 -14.28 5.48 -4.63
N GLY A 124 -13.09 5.15 -4.19
CA GLY A 124 -11.87 5.66 -4.78
C GLY A 124 -10.81 5.96 -3.73
N TRP A 125 -9.77 6.66 -4.15
CA TRP A 125 -8.65 7.05 -3.32
C TRP A 125 -8.12 8.41 -3.75
N GLN A 126 -7.42 9.13 -2.86
CA GLN A 126 -6.90 10.47 -3.14
C GLN A 126 -5.92 10.50 -4.32
N HIS A 127 -5.17 9.43 -4.48
CA HIS A 127 -4.16 9.27 -5.53
C HIS A 127 -4.27 7.89 -6.16
N ASP A 128 -3.83 7.76 -7.39
CA ASP A 128 -3.59 6.45 -7.97
C ASP A 128 -2.52 5.73 -7.15
N ASN A 129 -2.62 4.41 -7.06
CA ASN A 129 -1.66 3.57 -6.36
C ASN A 129 -1.20 2.42 -7.25
N PHE A 130 -0.65 1.35 -6.68
CA PHE A 130 -0.05 0.28 -7.44
C PHE A 130 -0.47 -1.09 -6.91
N ILE A 131 -0.66 -2.03 -7.84
CA ILE A 131 -0.69 -3.47 -7.54
C ILE A 131 0.58 -4.05 -8.14
N GLY A 132 1.56 -4.37 -7.30
CA GLY A 132 2.90 -4.63 -7.78
C GLY A 132 3.47 -3.39 -8.48
N ASP A 133 3.91 -3.55 -9.73
CA ASP A 133 4.38 -2.45 -10.58
C ASP A 133 3.26 -1.87 -11.47
N THR A 134 2.04 -2.40 -11.37
CA THR A 134 0.93 -1.97 -12.21
C THR A 134 0.19 -0.81 -11.57
N LEU A 135 0.14 0.32 -12.27
CA LEU A 135 -0.66 1.48 -11.86
C LEU A 135 -2.14 1.09 -11.74
N GLN A 136 -2.76 1.50 -10.65
CA GLN A 136 -4.17 1.30 -10.37
C GLN A 136 -4.87 2.65 -10.23
N PRO A 137 -5.76 3.04 -11.17
CA PRO A 137 -6.50 4.29 -11.07
C PRO A 137 -7.51 4.26 -9.93
N ASN A 138 -7.69 5.40 -9.28
CA ASN A 138 -8.53 5.52 -8.08
C ASN A 138 -9.40 6.78 -8.09
N GLN A 139 -9.81 7.27 -9.24
CA GLN A 139 -10.67 8.44 -9.34
C GLN A 139 -11.98 8.22 -8.55
N TRP A 140 -12.35 9.23 -7.78
CA TRP A 140 -13.54 9.18 -6.94
C TRP A 140 -14.82 8.97 -7.76
N GLN A 141 -15.62 7.97 -7.36
CA GLN A 141 -16.89 7.62 -7.96
C GLN A 141 -17.98 7.53 -6.88
N SER A 142 -19.17 8.06 -7.19
CA SER A 142 -20.32 7.92 -6.31
C SER A 142 -20.99 6.55 -6.37
N ASN A 143 -20.65 5.75 -7.38
CA ASN A 143 -21.26 4.45 -7.66
C ASN A 143 -20.19 3.35 -7.70
N TRP A 144 -20.37 2.33 -6.85
CA TRP A 144 -19.48 1.16 -6.81
C TRP A 144 -19.39 0.43 -8.15
N ARG A 145 -20.52 0.27 -8.81
CA ARG A 145 -20.59 -0.40 -10.10
C ARG A 145 -19.66 0.24 -11.13
N THR A 146 -19.73 1.57 -11.25
CA THR A 146 -18.87 2.34 -12.15
C THR A 146 -17.41 2.24 -11.74
N PHE A 147 -17.12 2.45 -10.46
CA PHE A 147 -15.75 2.34 -9.95
C PHE A 147 -15.13 0.97 -10.26
N PHE A 148 -15.84 -0.11 -9.95
CA PHE A 148 -15.32 -1.45 -10.13
C PHE A 148 -15.22 -1.85 -11.61
N ALA A 149 -16.25 -1.61 -12.41
CA ALA A 149 -16.26 -2.00 -13.81
C ALA A 149 -15.19 -1.24 -14.62
N GLU A 150 -15.07 0.07 -14.42
CA GLU A 150 -14.17 0.90 -15.22
C GLU A 150 -12.74 0.91 -14.68
N GLN A 151 -12.57 1.20 -13.38
CA GLN A 151 -11.23 1.39 -12.81
C GLN A 151 -10.57 0.10 -12.31
N ARG A 152 -11.28 -1.02 -12.30
CA ARG A 152 -10.70 -2.32 -11.94
C ARG A 152 -10.71 -3.26 -13.14
N ILE A 153 -11.86 -3.54 -13.73
CA ILE A 153 -11.98 -4.54 -14.79
C ILE A 153 -11.52 -3.99 -16.14
N ALA A 154 -12.12 -2.90 -16.62
CA ALA A 154 -11.79 -2.32 -17.93
C ALA A 154 -10.30 -1.91 -17.98
N TRP A 155 -9.79 -1.30 -16.92
CA TRP A 155 -8.38 -0.93 -16.82
C TRP A 155 -7.44 -2.12 -17.00
N GLN A 156 -7.67 -3.22 -16.28
CA GLN A 156 -6.82 -4.42 -16.40
C GLN A 156 -6.93 -5.07 -17.78
N LEU A 157 -8.12 -5.09 -18.37
CA LEU A 157 -8.31 -5.58 -19.74
C LEU A 157 -7.59 -4.72 -20.76
N GLN A 158 -7.60 -3.39 -20.59
CA GLN A 158 -6.85 -2.47 -21.44
C GLN A 158 -5.35 -2.72 -21.36
N LEU A 159 -4.79 -2.89 -20.16
CA LEU A 159 -3.37 -3.21 -19.96
C LEU A 159 -2.97 -4.55 -20.59
N LEU A 160 -3.86 -5.55 -20.53
CA LEU A 160 -3.66 -6.83 -21.21
C LEU A 160 -3.69 -6.66 -22.73
N HIS A 161 -4.62 -5.86 -23.24
CA HIS A 161 -4.72 -5.57 -24.68
C HIS A 161 -3.45 -4.89 -25.20
N GLU A 162 -2.89 -3.93 -24.46
CA GLU A 162 -1.61 -3.28 -24.79
C GLU A 162 -0.45 -4.26 -24.87
N LYS A 163 -0.51 -5.32 -24.09
CA LYS A 163 0.43 -6.46 -24.15
C LYS A 163 0.04 -7.52 -25.22
N SER A 164 -0.89 -7.19 -26.12
CA SER A 164 -1.40 -8.08 -27.17
C SER A 164 -2.14 -9.33 -26.65
N ILE A 165 -2.59 -9.31 -25.41
CA ILE A 165 -3.41 -10.37 -24.80
C ILE A 165 -4.88 -9.95 -24.88
N LYS A 166 -5.67 -10.68 -25.66
CA LYS A 166 -7.10 -10.40 -25.86
C LYS A 166 -7.94 -11.43 -25.11
N LEU A 167 -8.68 -10.99 -24.09
CA LEU A 167 -9.62 -11.83 -23.33
C LEU A 167 -11.08 -11.67 -23.78
N GLY A 168 -11.35 -10.76 -24.73
CA GLY A 168 -12.67 -10.46 -25.24
C GLY A 168 -12.83 -8.98 -25.59
N ASP A 169 -14.07 -8.60 -25.86
CA ASP A 169 -14.44 -7.21 -26.08
C ASP A 169 -14.54 -6.48 -24.73
N ILE A 170 -13.73 -5.42 -24.56
CA ILE A 170 -13.61 -4.71 -23.29
C ILE A 170 -14.92 -4.02 -22.91
N ASP A 171 -15.58 -3.38 -23.89
CA ASP A 171 -16.82 -2.65 -23.65
C ASP A 171 -17.94 -3.62 -23.25
N HIS A 172 -18.02 -4.77 -23.92
CA HIS A 172 -18.99 -5.81 -23.58
C HIS A 172 -18.75 -6.37 -22.17
N ILE A 173 -17.51 -6.71 -21.81
CA ILE A 173 -17.19 -7.22 -20.47
C ILE A 173 -17.49 -6.16 -19.40
N THR A 174 -17.16 -4.91 -19.66
CA THR A 174 -17.44 -3.78 -18.76
C THR A 174 -18.94 -3.62 -18.55
N GLN A 175 -19.74 -3.71 -19.63
CA GLN A 175 -21.20 -3.65 -19.54
C GLN A 175 -21.79 -4.82 -18.74
N VAL A 176 -21.29 -6.04 -18.94
CA VAL A 176 -21.69 -7.21 -18.14
C VAL A 176 -21.40 -6.99 -16.66
N CYS A 177 -20.24 -6.41 -16.31
CA CYS A 177 -19.93 -6.05 -14.92
C CYS A 177 -20.93 -5.02 -14.37
N HIS A 178 -21.30 -4.02 -15.15
CA HIS A 178 -22.33 -3.05 -14.78
C HIS A 178 -23.68 -3.72 -14.49
N ASP A 179 -24.09 -4.67 -15.33
CA ASP A 179 -25.39 -5.34 -15.20
C ASP A 179 -25.41 -6.28 -13.98
N VAL A 180 -24.34 -7.05 -13.76
CA VAL A 180 -24.21 -7.93 -12.58
C VAL A 180 -24.25 -7.14 -11.27
N LEU A 181 -23.63 -5.96 -11.24
CA LEU A 181 -23.55 -5.12 -10.04
C LEU A 181 -24.74 -4.16 -9.89
N LEU A 182 -25.73 -4.18 -10.80
CA LEU A 182 -26.84 -3.23 -10.82
C LEU A 182 -27.60 -3.15 -9.49
N HIS A 183 -27.81 -4.29 -8.85
CA HIS A 183 -28.55 -4.40 -7.59
C HIS A 183 -27.65 -4.52 -6.34
N HIS A 184 -26.33 -4.46 -6.56
CA HIS A 184 -25.38 -4.58 -5.47
C HIS A 184 -25.17 -3.24 -4.75
N LYS A 185 -25.95 -3.04 -3.66
CA LYS A 185 -25.90 -1.81 -2.87
C LYS A 185 -24.83 -1.94 -1.79
N VAL A 186 -23.73 -1.24 -1.96
CA VAL A 186 -22.64 -1.15 -0.96
C VAL A 186 -22.47 0.30 -0.51
N LYS A 187 -21.92 0.46 0.69
CA LYS A 187 -21.53 1.77 1.19
C LYS A 187 -20.04 1.98 0.93
N PRO A 188 -19.62 3.19 0.57
CA PRO A 188 -18.20 3.50 0.50
C PRO A 188 -17.50 3.21 1.83
N CYS A 189 -16.30 2.67 1.75
CA CYS A 189 -15.43 2.45 2.90
C CYS A 189 -13.97 2.76 2.50
N LEU A 190 -13.09 2.82 3.50
CA LEU A 190 -11.66 2.94 3.24
C LEU A 190 -11.19 1.70 2.47
N VAL A 191 -10.70 1.93 1.25
CA VAL A 191 -10.08 0.93 0.40
C VAL A 191 -8.57 1.09 0.57
N HIS A 192 -7.87 0.04 0.96
CA HIS A 192 -6.43 0.07 1.28
C HIS A 192 -5.64 -0.90 0.41
#